data_bc3b3ce6c154852b42e69300b5580302
#
_entry.id   bc3b3ce6c154852b42e69300b5580302
#
_cell.length_a   1.000
_cell.length_b   1.000
_cell.length_c   1.000
_cell.angle_alpha   90.00
_cell.angle_beta   90.00
_cell.angle_gamma   90.00
#
_symmetry.space_group_name_H-M   'P 1'
#
loop_
_entity.id
_entity.type
_entity.pdbx_description
1 polymer ?
#
loop_
_entity_poly.entity_id
_entity_poly.type
_entity_poly.pdbx_seq_one_letter_code
_entity_poly.pdbx_strand_id
1 'polypeptide(L)'
;MSGKQSYTHILKYTGMFGGVQGLNIAITLVRNKFVALLLGPAGMGLVALYSTIVNFFSQATSLGISFSAVRHVSELFDSGDIKQTHHFVKVVRGWTLLTALAGMFLLGVLGPLLGSSVFGWEASALDFILLSPVIAMTAITGGETAILKGARMLKPLATIQVLTMITALIVTVPVYYFFGITGIIPVFLILAFVTMMYTLRSSCKYFPYRLRGVKGILGEGTGMVKLGIAFVLAGVFGSGSELVIRSFLNVEGGLDVVGLYNAGYMLTITYAGMVFSAMDTDYFPRLSAAANDTRAIQIIANRQIEMSLLLVSPMLAALIVLLPIILPLLYSRCFAEIIPMGQIAVFSMYFKAVTLSLEYINLAKGNSKDYLMLEIVYDVLVAVFIVYGYRMLGLWGTGLALTLCHLLNLIVVLIYSRVKYNVSLSKDVLTSAAIHLPLGIIAYATTFIQNFWIHWTLSIITVAVSAAISLYIIIYKKTSVWDKIKNKISRHD
;
A
#
# COMPACT_ATOMS: atom_id res chain seq x y z
N MET A 1 29.13 -13.09 -14.32
CA MET A 1 28.26 -14.16 -13.78
C MET A 1 27.48 -14.78 -14.91
N SER A 2 27.48 -16.11 -15.03
CA SER A 2 26.77 -16.80 -16.12
C SER A 2 25.25 -16.58 -15.94
N GLY A 3 24.50 -16.48 -17.05
CA GLY A 3 23.07 -16.20 -17.03
C GLY A 3 22.23 -17.14 -16.11
N LYS A 4 22.64 -18.41 -15.96
CA LYS A 4 22.01 -19.39 -15.06
C LYS A 4 22.12 -19.01 -13.57
N GLN A 5 23.25 -18.43 -13.13
CA GLN A 5 23.42 -17.98 -11.74
C GLN A 5 22.55 -16.75 -11.43
N SER A 6 22.36 -15.86 -12.40
CA SER A 6 21.48 -14.69 -12.26
C SER A 6 20.01 -15.10 -12.10
N TYR A 7 19.51 -16.06 -12.88
CA TYR A 7 18.13 -16.54 -12.77
C TYR A 7 17.85 -17.24 -11.43
N THR A 8 18.75 -18.10 -10.97
CA THR A 8 18.60 -18.79 -9.67
C THR A 8 18.63 -17.81 -8.50
N HIS A 9 19.45 -16.77 -8.60
CA HIS A 9 19.53 -15.71 -7.59
C HIS A 9 18.22 -14.90 -7.55
N ILE A 10 17.69 -14.49 -8.70
CA ILE A 10 16.42 -13.76 -8.81
C ILE A 10 15.27 -14.61 -8.26
N LEU A 11 15.12 -15.86 -8.69
CA LEU A 11 14.07 -16.76 -8.21
C LEU A 11 14.12 -16.99 -6.69
N LYS A 12 15.33 -17.16 -6.13
CA LYS A 12 15.51 -17.36 -4.69
C LYS A 12 15.04 -16.14 -3.88
N TYR A 13 15.41 -14.93 -4.30
CA TYR A 13 15.06 -13.72 -3.58
C TYR A 13 13.60 -13.31 -3.81
N THR A 14 13.06 -13.48 -5.01
CA THR A 14 11.64 -13.25 -5.29
C THR A 14 10.77 -14.22 -4.47
N GLY A 15 11.15 -15.50 -4.38
CA GLY A 15 10.44 -16.48 -3.55
C GLY A 15 10.56 -16.16 -2.06
N MET A 16 11.70 -15.69 -1.59
CA MET A 16 11.90 -15.27 -0.19
C MET A 16 11.05 -14.05 0.15
N PHE A 17 11.05 -13.00 -0.68
CA PHE A 17 10.23 -11.81 -0.43
C PHE A 17 8.74 -12.08 -0.60
N GLY A 18 8.33 -12.92 -1.56
CA GLY A 18 6.95 -13.38 -1.69
C GLY A 18 6.47 -14.15 -0.45
N GLY A 19 7.31 -15.03 0.09
CA GLY A 19 7.02 -15.74 1.33
C GLY A 19 6.93 -14.81 2.55
N VAL A 20 7.85 -13.85 2.66
CA VAL A 20 7.82 -12.81 3.71
C VAL A 20 6.55 -11.96 3.59
N GLN A 21 6.13 -11.60 2.38
CA GLN A 21 4.91 -10.83 2.18
C GLN A 21 3.65 -11.62 2.52
N GLY A 22 3.60 -12.91 2.15
CA GLY A 22 2.50 -13.79 2.58
C GLY A 22 2.41 -13.94 4.10
N LEU A 23 3.56 -14.10 4.76
CA LEU A 23 3.64 -14.15 6.22
C LEU A 23 3.20 -12.81 6.84
N ASN A 24 3.57 -11.68 6.24
CA ASN A 24 3.14 -10.35 6.66
C ASN A 24 1.62 -10.22 6.66
N ILE A 25 0.98 -10.63 5.57
CA ILE A 25 -0.48 -10.61 5.45
C ILE A 25 -1.10 -11.45 6.56
N ALA A 26 -0.65 -12.69 6.74
CA ALA A 26 -1.18 -13.60 7.75
C ALA A 26 -1.04 -13.04 9.18
N ILE A 27 0.15 -12.58 9.56
CA ILE A 27 0.40 -12.00 10.89
C ILE A 27 -0.42 -10.71 11.08
N THR A 28 -0.52 -9.87 10.06
CA THR A 28 -1.31 -8.62 10.13
C THR A 28 -2.80 -8.91 10.30
N LEU A 29 -3.35 -9.91 9.62
CA LEU A 29 -4.74 -10.35 9.79
C LEU A 29 -4.99 -10.83 11.22
N VAL A 30 -4.10 -11.70 11.75
CA VAL A 30 -4.20 -12.19 13.13
C VAL A 30 -4.13 -11.04 14.13
N ARG A 31 -3.14 -10.13 13.97
CA ARG A 31 -3.00 -8.95 14.83
C ARG A 31 -4.25 -8.07 14.78
N ASN A 32 -4.75 -7.75 13.60
CA ASN A 32 -5.93 -6.89 13.44
C ASN A 32 -7.18 -7.52 14.04
N LYS A 33 -7.31 -8.86 14.00
CA LYS A 33 -8.37 -9.57 14.70
C LYS A 33 -8.30 -9.32 16.21
N PHE A 34 -7.13 -9.50 16.82
CA PHE A 34 -6.97 -9.24 18.27
C PHE A 34 -7.21 -7.78 18.62
N VAL A 35 -6.72 -6.83 17.79
CA VAL A 35 -6.98 -5.40 17.98
C VAL A 35 -8.49 -5.13 17.95
N ALA A 36 -9.21 -5.67 16.99
CA ALA A 36 -10.67 -5.50 16.87
C ALA A 36 -11.44 -6.13 18.05
N LEU A 37 -10.99 -7.30 18.54
CA LEU A 37 -11.63 -7.96 19.68
C LEU A 37 -11.36 -7.25 21.00
N LEU A 38 -10.15 -6.71 21.19
CA LEU A 38 -9.71 -6.12 22.47
C LEU A 38 -10.12 -4.65 22.59
N LEU A 39 -10.09 -3.89 21.48
CA LEU A 39 -10.33 -2.45 21.49
C LEU A 39 -11.67 -2.04 20.88
N GLY A 40 -12.34 -2.94 20.13
CA GLY A 40 -13.57 -2.63 19.41
C GLY A 40 -13.39 -1.61 18.26
N PRO A 41 -14.51 -1.13 17.66
CA PRO A 41 -14.45 -0.16 16.58
C PRO A 41 -13.80 1.18 17.00
N ALA A 42 -14.20 1.76 18.14
CA ALA A 42 -13.63 3.02 18.64
C ALA A 42 -12.11 2.96 18.83
N GLY A 43 -11.61 1.88 19.45
CA GLY A 43 -10.18 1.72 19.63
C GLY A 43 -9.42 1.51 18.31
N MET A 44 -10.01 0.79 17.35
CA MET A 44 -9.46 0.70 15.99
C MET A 44 -9.47 2.05 15.28
N GLY A 45 -10.50 2.86 15.49
CA GLY A 45 -10.58 4.23 15.00
C GLY A 45 -9.45 5.09 15.52
N LEU A 46 -9.18 5.04 16.81
CA LEU A 46 -8.10 5.79 17.44
C LEU A 46 -6.72 5.33 16.94
N VAL A 47 -6.49 4.02 16.81
CA VAL A 47 -5.26 3.49 16.18
C VAL A 47 -5.09 4.00 14.75
N ALA A 48 -6.17 4.03 13.96
CA ALA A 48 -6.16 4.52 12.59
C ALA A 48 -5.83 6.02 12.54
N LEU A 49 -6.43 6.83 13.41
CA LEU A 49 -6.17 8.26 13.50
C LEU A 49 -4.71 8.55 13.89
N TYR A 50 -4.20 7.94 14.95
CA TYR A 50 -2.79 8.12 15.35
C TYR A 50 -1.82 7.66 14.26
N SER A 51 -2.11 6.54 13.59
CA SER A 51 -1.32 6.08 12.45
C SER A 51 -1.29 7.12 11.31
N THR A 52 -2.44 7.73 11.01
CA THR A 52 -2.55 8.72 9.94
C THR A 52 -1.77 9.98 10.23
N ILE A 53 -1.82 10.48 11.49
CA ILE A 53 -1.00 11.62 11.92
C ILE A 53 0.48 11.30 11.81
N VAL A 54 0.91 10.17 12.38
CA VAL A 54 2.31 9.77 12.31
C VAL A 54 2.78 9.67 10.87
N ASN A 55 1.96 9.09 9.97
CA ASN A 55 2.26 8.99 8.56
C ASN A 55 2.35 10.36 7.89
N PHE A 56 1.38 11.25 8.12
CA PHE A 56 1.37 12.59 7.53
C PHE A 56 2.62 13.39 7.92
N PHE A 57 2.92 13.50 9.22
CA PHE A 57 4.10 14.23 9.68
C PHE A 57 5.41 13.56 9.26
N SER A 58 5.46 12.22 9.25
CA SER A 58 6.62 11.48 8.73
C SER A 58 6.86 11.76 7.26
N GLN A 59 5.82 11.78 6.41
CA GLN A 59 5.94 12.12 5.00
C GLN A 59 6.33 13.59 4.81
N ALA A 60 5.67 14.52 5.51
CA ALA A 60 5.93 15.94 5.39
C ALA A 60 7.38 16.34 5.76
N THR A 61 7.99 15.60 6.70
CA THR A 61 9.35 15.90 7.17
C THR A 61 10.44 15.02 6.57
N SER A 62 10.08 13.96 5.83
CA SER A 62 11.03 12.95 5.31
C SER A 62 12.03 13.50 4.28
N LEU A 63 11.74 14.62 3.63
CA LEU A 63 12.51 15.19 2.51
C LEU A 63 12.82 14.16 1.40
N GLY A 64 12.08 13.04 1.35
CA GLY A 64 12.27 11.96 0.39
C GLY A 64 13.57 11.17 0.53
N ILE A 65 14.25 11.28 1.66
CA ILE A 65 15.55 10.62 1.93
C ILE A 65 15.41 9.11 1.75
N SER A 66 14.33 8.52 2.25
CA SER A 66 14.08 7.08 2.14
C SER A 66 14.06 6.55 0.70
N PHE A 67 13.75 7.40 -0.28
CA PHE A 67 13.74 7.06 -1.70
C PHE A 67 15.04 7.47 -2.40
N SER A 68 15.45 8.73 -2.27
CA SER A 68 16.59 9.30 -2.99
C SER A 68 17.92 8.74 -2.53
N ALA A 69 18.09 8.41 -1.24
CA ALA A 69 19.28 7.78 -0.71
C ALA A 69 19.53 6.39 -1.30
N VAL A 70 18.48 5.61 -1.59
CA VAL A 70 18.61 4.27 -2.19
C VAL A 70 19.37 4.35 -3.51
N ARG A 71 19.02 5.31 -4.36
CA ARG A 71 19.64 5.49 -5.67
C ARG A 71 21.13 5.83 -5.53
N HIS A 72 21.47 6.87 -4.77
CA HIS A 72 22.85 7.33 -4.62
C HIS A 72 23.73 6.28 -3.93
N VAL A 73 23.22 5.62 -2.88
CA VAL A 73 23.96 4.53 -2.22
C VAL A 73 24.19 3.36 -3.19
N SER A 74 23.20 3.02 -4.04
CA SER A 74 23.35 1.95 -5.02
C SER A 74 24.40 2.30 -6.09
N GLU A 75 24.40 3.52 -6.61
CA GLU A 75 25.37 4.00 -7.60
C GLU A 75 26.81 3.93 -7.03
N LEU A 76 27.03 4.37 -5.79
CA LEU A 76 28.32 4.33 -5.11
C LEU A 76 28.75 2.90 -4.73
N PHE A 77 27.81 2.08 -4.31
CA PHE A 77 28.07 0.67 -3.98
C PHE A 77 28.47 -0.14 -5.21
N ASP A 78 27.82 0.09 -6.36
CA ASP A 78 28.12 -0.56 -7.63
C ASP A 78 29.47 -0.09 -8.23
N SER A 79 29.91 1.15 -7.95
CA SER A 79 31.24 1.64 -8.35
C SER A 79 32.39 0.95 -7.60
N GLY A 80 32.11 0.25 -6.50
CA GLY A 80 33.12 -0.40 -5.64
C GLY A 80 33.92 0.54 -4.75
N ASP A 81 33.61 1.85 -4.72
CA ASP A 81 34.31 2.80 -3.86
C ASP A 81 33.72 2.76 -2.44
N ILE A 82 34.32 1.89 -1.63
CA ILE A 82 33.92 1.67 -0.23
C ILE A 82 34.06 2.98 0.60
N LYS A 83 35.07 3.82 0.32
CA LYS A 83 35.29 5.05 1.09
C LYS A 83 34.21 6.07 0.80
N GLN A 84 33.86 6.30 -0.46
CA GLN A 84 32.76 7.20 -0.83
C GLN A 84 31.41 6.68 -0.36
N THR A 85 31.15 5.37 -0.43
CA THR A 85 29.94 4.77 0.11
C THR A 85 29.80 5.03 1.61
N HIS A 86 30.87 4.78 2.40
CA HIS A 86 30.87 5.09 3.84
C HIS A 86 30.72 6.57 4.15
N HIS A 87 31.27 7.45 3.33
CA HIS A 87 31.10 8.89 3.48
C HIS A 87 29.64 9.30 3.22
N PHE A 88 29.06 8.83 2.12
CA PHE A 88 27.68 9.15 1.77
C PHE A 88 26.67 8.57 2.77
N VAL A 89 26.92 7.39 3.36
CA VAL A 89 26.12 6.87 4.47
C VAL A 89 26.08 7.83 5.65
N LYS A 90 27.18 8.55 5.95
CA LYS A 90 27.17 9.60 6.99
C LYS A 90 26.31 10.81 6.59
N VAL A 91 26.33 11.18 5.29
CA VAL A 91 25.45 12.23 4.75
C VAL A 91 23.99 11.87 4.95
N VAL A 92 23.60 10.64 4.56
CA VAL A 92 22.23 10.13 4.74
C VAL A 92 21.82 10.17 6.21
N ARG A 93 22.68 9.68 7.12
CA ARG A 93 22.41 9.68 8.57
C ARG A 93 22.27 11.09 9.14
N GLY A 94 23.11 12.04 8.69
CA GLY A 94 23.02 13.44 9.10
C GLY A 94 21.69 14.08 8.73
N TRP A 95 21.27 13.93 7.48
CA TRP A 95 19.97 14.40 7.00
C TRP A 95 18.81 13.69 7.67
N THR A 96 18.91 12.38 7.88
CA THR A 96 17.89 11.59 8.57
C THR A 96 17.71 12.06 10.02
N LEU A 97 18.79 12.37 10.73
CA LEU A 97 18.70 12.90 12.09
C LEU A 97 18.04 14.29 12.11
N LEU A 98 18.37 15.15 11.15
CA LEU A 98 17.75 16.47 11.01
C LEU A 98 16.24 16.35 10.77
N THR A 99 15.82 15.49 9.85
CA THR A 99 14.39 15.25 9.56
C THR A 99 13.68 14.58 10.73
N ALA A 100 14.36 13.70 11.47
CA ALA A 100 13.84 13.08 12.68
C ALA A 100 13.52 14.11 13.77
N LEU A 101 14.47 15.01 14.03
CA LEU A 101 14.28 16.09 15.00
C LEU A 101 13.22 17.10 14.55
N ALA A 102 13.23 17.49 13.26
CA ALA A 102 12.24 18.39 12.71
C ALA A 102 10.83 17.79 12.79
N GLY A 103 10.65 16.50 12.43
CA GLY A 103 9.36 15.82 12.51
C GLY A 103 8.85 15.67 13.93
N MET A 104 9.74 15.30 14.85
CA MET A 104 9.41 15.22 16.28
C MET A 104 8.98 16.59 16.84
N PHE A 105 9.70 17.65 16.52
CA PHE A 105 9.38 19.01 16.94
C PHE A 105 8.06 19.49 16.32
N LEU A 106 7.87 19.28 15.01
CA LEU A 106 6.64 19.70 14.33
C LEU A 106 5.41 19.00 14.89
N LEU A 107 5.42 17.68 15.10
CA LEU A 107 4.29 17.00 15.72
C LEU A 107 4.10 17.42 17.19
N GLY A 108 5.17 17.55 17.95
CA GLY A 108 5.08 17.97 19.37
C GLY A 108 4.49 19.37 19.56
N VAL A 109 4.73 20.29 18.63
CA VAL A 109 4.25 21.69 18.71
C VAL A 109 2.91 21.85 17.97
N LEU A 110 2.83 21.40 16.71
CA LEU A 110 1.64 21.59 15.87
C LEU A 110 0.53 20.58 16.18
N GLY A 111 0.88 19.36 16.64
CA GLY A 111 -0.10 18.33 16.97
C GLY A 111 -1.15 18.80 17.99
N PRO A 112 -0.77 19.33 19.15
CA PRO A 112 -1.69 19.89 20.11
C PRO A 112 -2.56 21.03 19.56
N LEU A 113 -1.99 21.90 18.73
CA LEU A 113 -2.70 23.04 18.13
C LEU A 113 -3.72 22.60 17.09
N LEU A 114 -3.38 21.60 16.26
CA LEU A 114 -4.23 21.08 15.20
C LEU A 114 -5.27 20.10 15.73
N GLY A 115 -4.94 19.34 16.76
CA GLY A 115 -5.79 18.28 17.31
C GLY A 115 -7.16 18.76 17.74
N SER A 116 -7.23 19.81 18.53
CA SER A 116 -8.49 20.39 19.03
C SER A 116 -9.20 21.26 18.00
N SER A 117 -8.44 22.09 17.26
CA SER A 117 -9.00 23.13 16.40
C SER A 117 -9.41 22.64 15.01
N VAL A 118 -8.68 21.67 14.44
CA VAL A 118 -8.88 21.23 13.04
C VAL A 118 -9.50 19.83 12.99
N PHE A 119 -9.12 18.95 13.91
CA PHE A 119 -9.52 17.54 13.82
C PHE A 119 -10.67 17.18 14.78
N GLY A 120 -11.11 18.12 15.64
CA GLY A 120 -12.21 17.89 16.59
C GLY A 120 -11.94 16.70 17.53
N TRP A 121 -10.67 16.43 17.81
CA TRP A 121 -10.28 15.26 18.60
C TRP A 121 -10.27 15.60 20.08
N GLU A 122 -10.87 14.75 20.87
CA GLU A 122 -10.74 14.77 22.32
C GLU A 122 -9.35 14.29 22.79
N ALA A 123 -8.39 14.12 21.84
CA ALA A 123 -7.04 13.71 22.17
C ALA A 123 -6.34 14.78 23.00
N SER A 124 -5.74 14.35 24.11
CA SER A 124 -4.94 15.21 24.97
C SER A 124 -3.72 15.77 24.22
N ALA A 125 -3.33 17.01 24.50
CA ALA A 125 -2.05 17.54 24.01
C ALA A 125 -0.86 16.61 24.33
N LEU A 126 -0.94 15.87 25.45
CA LEU A 126 0.03 14.87 25.84
C LEU A 126 0.16 13.73 24.83
N ASP A 127 -0.94 13.32 24.18
CA ASP A 127 -0.90 12.21 23.21
C ASP A 127 0.00 12.53 22.02
N PHE A 128 -0.09 13.77 21.51
CA PHE A 128 0.75 14.24 20.40
C PHE A 128 2.21 14.37 20.80
N ILE A 129 2.48 14.88 22.02
CA ILE A 129 3.83 14.99 22.57
C ILE A 129 4.44 13.58 22.73
N LEU A 130 3.67 12.62 23.25
CA LEU A 130 4.11 11.24 23.42
C LEU A 130 4.27 10.50 22.08
N LEU A 131 3.49 10.83 21.06
CA LEU A 131 3.64 10.27 19.70
C LEU A 131 4.81 10.89 18.93
N SER A 132 5.26 12.10 19.28
CA SER A 132 6.29 12.80 18.52
C SER A 132 7.61 12.03 18.40
N PRO A 133 8.12 11.27 19.40
CA PRO A 133 9.30 10.42 19.26
C PRO A 133 9.14 9.29 18.22
N VAL A 134 7.89 8.85 17.97
CA VAL A 134 7.61 7.82 16.95
C VAL A 134 8.06 8.29 15.58
N ILE A 135 7.84 9.59 15.25
CA ILE A 135 8.27 10.17 13.96
C ILE A 135 9.79 10.14 13.85
N ALA A 136 10.50 10.52 14.92
CA ALA A 136 11.96 10.49 14.91
C ALA A 136 12.50 9.05 14.70
N MET A 137 11.95 8.07 15.40
CA MET A 137 12.33 6.67 15.26
C MET A 137 12.00 6.13 13.86
N THR A 138 10.85 6.52 13.30
CA THR A 138 10.43 6.13 11.96
C THR A 138 11.33 6.73 10.88
N ALA A 139 11.73 8.00 11.02
CA ALA A 139 12.67 8.65 10.12
C ALA A 139 14.04 7.95 10.13
N ILE A 140 14.59 7.66 11.31
CA ILE A 140 15.86 6.93 11.46
C ILE A 140 15.76 5.54 10.81
N THR A 141 14.67 4.82 11.06
CA THR A 141 14.40 3.51 10.45
C THR A 141 14.36 3.60 8.93
N GLY A 142 13.71 4.64 8.38
CA GLY A 142 13.61 4.89 6.95
C GLY A 142 14.98 5.14 6.30
N GLY A 143 15.83 5.98 6.90
CA GLY A 143 17.18 6.25 6.42
C GLY A 143 18.10 5.02 6.43
N GLU A 144 18.12 4.27 7.54
CA GLU A 144 18.92 3.04 7.63
C GLU A 144 18.41 1.94 6.69
N THR A 145 17.09 1.84 6.50
CA THR A 145 16.48 0.95 5.51
C THR A 145 16.89 1.33 4.08
N ALA A 146 16.95 2.63 3.77
CA ALA A 146 17.43 3.12 2.47
C ALA A 146 18.90 2.75 2.22
N ILE A 147 19.75 2.86 3.24
CA ILE A 147 21.16 2.43 3.18
C ILE A 147 21.24 0.93 2.87
N LEU A 148 20.51 0.08 3.61
CA LEU A 148 20.49 -1.36 3.40
C LEU A 148 19.95 -1.75 2.02
N LYS A 149 18.91 -1.05 1.52
CA LYS A 149 18.36 -1.26 0.17
C LYS A 149 19.37 -0.88 -0.90
N GLY A 150 19.99 0.30 -0.79
CA GLY A 150 21.01 0.76 -1.72
C GLY A 150 22.22 -0.17 -1.78
N ALA A 151 22.66 -0.67 -0.64
CA ALA A 151 23.75 -1.66 -0.55
C ALA A 151 23.30 -3.10 -0.90
N ARG A 152 22.07 -3.31 -1.37
CA ARG A 152 21.49 -4.62 -1.76
C ARG A 152 21.54 -5.68 -0.66
N MET A 153 21.44 -5.26 0.59
CA MET A 153 21.46 -6.16 1.76
C MET A 153 20.07 -6.80 2.00
N LEU A 154 19.64 -7.64 1.04
CA LEU A 154 18.28 -8.19 0.98
C LEU A 154 17.94 -9.12 2.16
N LYS A 155 18.91 -9.95 2.62
CA LYS A 155 18.69 -10.85 3.77
C LYS A 155 18.43 -10.10 5.08
N PRO A 156 19.26 -9.10 5.49
CA PRO A 156 18.97 -8.27 6.65
C PRO A 156 17.59 -7.61 6.58
N LEU A 157 17.20 -7.06 5.43
CA LEU A 157 15.89 -6.42 5.24
C LEU A 157 14.73 -7.41 5.49
N ALA A 158 14.79 -8.60 4.91
CA ALA A 158 13.79 -9.64 5.13
C ALA A 158 13.74 -10.07 6.61
N THR A 159 14.90 -10.22 7.26
CA THR A 159 14.97 -10.56 8.68
C THR A 159 14.36 -9.47 9.57
N ILE A 160 14.69 -8.21 9.33
CA ILE A 160 14.10 -7.06 10.05
C ILE A 160 12.58 -7.08 9.90
N GLN A 161 12.07 -7.28 8.68
CA GLN A 161 10.64 -7.30 8.41
C GLN A 161 9.94 -8.41 9.20
N VAL A 162 10.46 -9.65 9.18
CA VAL A 162 9.89 -10.78 9.93
C VAL A 162 9.94 -10.52 11.44
N LEU A 163 11.09 -10.07 11.97
CA LEU A 163 11.22 -9.77 13.40
C LEU A 163 10.25 -8.68 13.85
N THR A 164 10.11 -7.62 13.05
CA THR A 164 9.16 -6.53 13.36
C THR A 164 7.72 -7.02 13.40
N MET A 165 7.31 -7.88 12.44
CA MET A 165 5.96 -8.45 12.43
C MET A 165 5.68 -9.32 13.65
N ILE A 166 6.59 -10.22 13.99
CA ILE A 166 6.46 -11.10 15.16
C ILE A 166 6.41 -10.25 16.44
N THR A 167 7.31 -9.28 16.56
CA THR A 167 7.31 -8.36 17.70
C THR A 167 6.01 -7.55 17.79
N ALA A 168 5.50 -7.09 16.65
CA ALA A 168 4.24 -6.36 16.61
C ALA A 168 3.08 -7.20 17.19
N LEU A 169 3.00 -8.50 16.84
CA LEU A 169 1.97 -9.38 17.40
C LEU A 169 2.17 -9.60 18.91
N ILE A 170 3.41 -9.93 19.32
CA ILE A 170 3.75 -10.25 20.72
C ILE A 170 3.56 -9.03 21.64
N VAL A 171 3.82 -7.82 21.16
CA VAL A 171 3.67 -6.59 21.95
C VAL A 171 2.23 -6.09 21.94
N THR A 172 1.59 -6.03 20.76
CA THR A 172 0.27 -5.43 20.62
C THR A 172 -0.79 -6.18 21.42
N VAL A 173 -0.81 -7.51 21.33
CA VAL A 173 -1.88 -8.30 21.96
C VAL A 173 -1.85 -8.21 23.48
N PRO A 174 -0.72 -8.46 24.21
CA PRO A 174 -0.70 -8.32 25.67
C PRO A 174 -0.94 -6.89 26.12
N VAL A 175 -0.33 -5.88 25.47
CA VAL A 175 -0.50 -4.49 25.89
C VAL A 175 -1.96 -4.06 25.76
N TYR A 176 -2.65 -4.39 24.68
CA TYR A 176 -4.06 -4.07 24.54
C TYR A 176 -4.97 -4.89 25.46
N TYR A 177 -4.58 -6.13 25.78
CA TYR A 177 -5.32 -6.95 26.74
C TYR A 177 -5.30 -6.36 28.17
N PHE A 178 -4.13 -5.89 28.65
CA PHE A 178 -3.99 -5.36 30.00
C PHE A 178 -4.34 -3.88 30.13
N PHE A 179 -4.07 -3.07 29.10
CA PHE A 179 -4.20 -1.62 29.16
C PHE A 179 -5.33 -1.05 28.26
N GLY A 180 -5.94 -1.87 27.41
CA GLY A 180 -7.00 -1.39 26.50
C GLY A 180 -6.54 -0.22 25.64
N ILE A 181 -7.37 0.81 25.54
CA ILE A 181 -7.15 2.01 24.73
C ILE A 181 -5.91 2.81 25.16
N THR A 182 -5.63 2.88 26.47
CA THR A 182 -4.45 3.59 26.98
C THR A 182 -3.13 2.94 26.55
N GLY A 183 -3.15 1.67 26.15
CA GLY A 183 -2.03 0.95 25.59
C GLY A 183 -1.65 1.34 24.17
N ILE A 184 -2.46 2.13 23.45
CA ILE A 184 -2.24 2.43 22.03
C ILE A 184 -0.91 3.19 21.83
N ILE A 185 -0.72 4.30 22.52
CA ILE A 185 0.50 5.12 22.41
C ILE A 185 1.77 4.32 22.86
N PRO A 186 1.77 3.61 24.01
CA PRO A 186 2.86 2.72 24.36
C PRO A 186 3.21 1.71 23.27
N VAL A 187 2.23 1.09 22.61
CA VAL A 187 2.47 0.16 21.50
C VAL A 187 3.17 0.86 20.34
N PHE A 188 2.73 2.06 19.93
CA PHE A 188 3.40 2.84 18.89
C PHE A 188 4.85 3.12 19.22
N LEU A 189 5.14 3.55 20.46
CA LEU A 189 6.49 3.84 20.93
C LEU A 189 7.36 2.58 20.95
N ILE A 190 6.88 1.49 21.53
CA ILE A 190 7.64 0.24 21.64
C ILE A 190 7.94 -0.32 20.25
N LEU A 191 6.96 -0.36 19.36
CA LEU A 191 7.15 -0.90 18.01
C LEU A 191 8.09 -0.04 17.17
N ALA A 192 7.97 1.28 17.23
CA ALA A 192 8.88 2.19 16.53
C ALA A 192 10.31 2.04 17.07
N PHE A 193 10.49 1.97 18.39
CA PHE A 193 11.79 1.78 19.04
C PHE A 193 12.42 0.45 18.67
N VAL A 194 11.69 -0.65 18.78
CA VAL A 194 12.21 -2.00 18.48
C VAL A 194 12.56 -2.12 16.99
N THR A 195 11.72 -1.59 16.09
CA THR A 195 12.00 -1.60 14.65
C THR A 195 13.25 -0.78 14.33
N MET A 196 13.40 0.39 14.94
CA MET A 196 14.61 1.22 14.83
C MET A 196 15.84 0.45 15.32
N MET A 197 15.75 -0.23 16.47
CA MET A 197 16.87 -1.01 17.01
C MET A 197 17.27 -2.18 16.10
N TYR A 198 16.31 -2.94 15.56
CA TYR A 198 16.60 -4.00 14.61
C TYR A 198 17.30 -3.47 13.34
N THR A 199 16.83 -2.34 12.85
CA THR A 199 17.36 -1.73 11.61
C THR A 199 18.75 -1.15 11.85
N LEU A 200 18.95 -0.39 12.94
CA LEU A 200 20.25 0.14 13.33
C LEU A 200 21.28 -0.96 13.57
N ARG A 201 20.92 -2.00 14.35
CA ARG A 201 21.83 -3.12 14.64
C ARG A 201 22.26 -3.83 13.35
N SER A 202 21.33 -4.01 12.41
CA SER A 202 21.62 -4.65 11.13
C SER A 202 22.47 -3.76 10.22
N SER A 203 22.18 -2.46 10.14
CA SER A 203 22.93 -1.52 9.31
C SER A 203 24.34 -1.25 9.88
N CYS A 204 24.45 -1.07 11.20
CA CYS A 204 25.73 -0.78 11.85
C CYS A 204 26.75 -1.94 11.76
N LYS A 205 26.29 -3.16 11.52
CA LYS A 205 27.16 -4.31 11.25
C LYS A 205 27.99 -4.13 9.98
N TYR A 206 27.42 -3.48 8.96
CA TYR A 206 28.07 -3.24 7.66
C TYR A 206 28.65 -1.85 7.56
N PHE A 207 27.96 -0.85 8.13
CA PHE A 207 28.32 0.56 8.12
C PHE A 207 28.35 1.09 9.55
N PRO A 208 29.49 1.00 10.27
CA PRO A 208 29.61 1.47 11.66
C PRO A 208 29.15 2.90 11.84
N TYR A 209 28.46 3.19 12.94
CA TYR A 209 27.91 4.52 13.21
C TYR A 209 29.03 5.46 13.65
N ARG A 210 29.45 6.36 12.79
CA ARG A 210 30.51 7.38 13.04
C ARG A 210 30.00 8.73 12.56
N LEU A 211 29.57 9.59 13.50
CA LEU A 211 29.14 10.96 13.22
C LEU A 211 30.30 11.99 13.34
N ARG A 212 31.51 11.59 13.71
CA ARG A 212 32.66 12.52 13.80
C ARG A 212 33.06 13.02 12.41
N GLY A 213 33.22 14.35 12.26
CA GLY A 213 33.63 14.97 11.01
C GLY A 213 32.50 15.49 10.13
N VAL A 214 31.38 15.89 10.72
CA VAL A 214 30.09 16.25 10.05
C VAL A 214 30.08 17.70 9.47
N LYS A 215 31.16 18.49 9.57
CA LYS A 215 31.19 19.84 8.96
C LYS A 215 31.08 19.72 7.44
N GLY A 216 30.04 20.33 6.84
CA GLY A 216 29.78 20.32 5.39
C GLY A 216 28.85 19.23 4.86
N ILE A 217 28.54 18.16 5.65
CA ILE A 217 27.71 17.01 5.22
C ILE A 217 26.31 17.43 4.72
N LEU A 218 25.70 18.44 5.33
CA LEU A 218 24.39 18.92 4.90
C LEU A 218 24.42 19.57 3.51
N GLY A 219 25.54 20.21 3.13
CA GLY A 219 25.73 20.76 1.79
C GLY A 219 25.77 19.69 0.70
N GLU A 220 26.45 18.57 0.98
CA GLU A 220 26.62 17.47 0.01
C GLU A 220 25.31 16.71 -0.26
N GLY A 221 24.38 16.66 0.69
CA GLY A 221 23.10 15.97 0.57
C GLY A 221 22.00 16.75 -0.16
N THR A 222 22.22 18.02 -0.56
CA THR A 222 21.18 18.87 -1.18
C THR A 222 20.66 18.30 -2.51
N GLY A 223 21.51 17.66 -3.30
CA GLY A 223 21.10 16.97 -4.54
C GLY A 223 20.14 15.82 -4.29
N MET A 224 20.41 15.04 -3.23
CA MET A 224 19.53 13.95 -2.78
C MET A 224 18.16 14.49 -2.35
N VAL A 225 18.11 15.57 -1.58
CA VAL A 225 16.87 16.21 -1.11
C VAL A 225 16.05 16.75 -2.29
N LYS A 226 16.67 17.44 -3.25
CA LYS A 226 15.99 17.95 -4.45
C LYS A 226 15.32 16.84 -5.25
N LEU A 227 15.95 15.69 -5.37
CA LEU A 227 15.37 14.52 -6.04
C LEU A 227 14.18 13.96 -5.24
N GLY A 228 14.24 13.99 -3.90
CA GLY A 228 13.21 13.45 -3.02
C GLY A 228 11.93 14.28 -2.95
N ILE A 229 11.99 15.60 -3.17
CA ILE A 229 10.85 16.52 -2.96
C ILE A 229 9.60 16.12 -3.74
N ALA A 230 9.73 15.70 -5.00
CA ALA A 230 8.57 15.30 -5.81
C ALA A 230 7.82 14.10 -5.18
N PHE A 231 8.56 13.12 -4.64
CA PHE A 231 7.97 11.97 -3.95
C PHE A 231 7.35 12.36 -2.60
N VAL A 232 7.96 13.33 -1.90
CA VAL A 232 7.40 13.87 -0.65
C VAL A 232 6.06 14.53 -0.92
N LEU A 233 5.94 15.35 -1.95
CA LEU A 233 4.70 16.03 -2.29
C LEU A 233 3.58 15.02 -2.55
N ALA A 234 3.81 13.98 -3.35
CA ALA A 234 2.83 12.91 -3.56
C ALA A 234 2.42 12.24 -2.24
N GLY A 235 3.40 11.85 -1.42
CA GLY A 235 3.14 11.23 -0.12
C GLY A 235 2.41 12.14 0.88
N VAL A 236 2.68 13.45 0.86
CA VAL A 236 2.00 14.44 1.71
C VAL A 236 0.55 14.63 1.26
N PHE A 237 0.28 14.70 -0.05
CA PHE A 237 -1.09 14.82 -0.54
C PHE A 237 -1.90 13.56 -0.21
N GLY A 238 -1.35 12.35 -0.45
CA GLY A 238 -2.03 11.10 -0.13
C GLY A 238 -2.31 10.95 1.37
N SER A 239 -1.28 11.12 2.22
CA SER A 239 -1.46 11.04 3.68
C SER A 239 -2.32 12.17 4.24
N GLY A 240 -2.27 13.37 3.62
CA GLY A 240 -3.12 14.50 3.95
C GLY A 240 -4.58 14.25 3.62
N SER A 241 -4.87 13.68 2.46
CA SER A 241 -6.22 13.23 2.08
C SER A 241 -6.79 12.23 3.08
N GLU A 242 -6.00 11.20 3.47
CA GLU A 242 -6.40 10.25 4.50
C GLU A 242 -6.66 10.93 5.85
N LEU A 243 -5.83 11.91 6.23
CA LEU A 243 -6.00 12.66 7.47
C LEU A 243 -7.30 13.47 7.46
N VAL A 244 -7.60 14.18 6.37
CA VAL A 244 -8.85 14.93 6.19
C VAL A 244 -10.06 14.01 6.27
N ILE A 245 -10.03 12.87 5.56
CA ILE A 245 -11.13 11.90 5.55
C ILE A 245 -11.39 11.39 6.96
N ARG A 246 -10.36 10.87 7.66
CA ARG A 246 -10.54 10.27 8.99
C ARG A 246 -10.92 11.31 10.05
N SER A 247 -10.36 12.52 9.96
CA SER A 247 -10.76 13.62 10.86
C SER A 247 -12.21 14.02 10.64
N PHE A 248 -12.65 14.14 9.39
CA PHE A 248 -14.05 14.42 9.06
C PHE A 248 -14.98 13.32 9.59
N LEU A 249 -14.66 12.05 9.36
CA LEU A 249 -15.45 10.91 9.85
C LEU A 249 -15.50 10.88 11.38
N ASN A 250 -14.42 11.28 12.06
CA ASN A 250 -14.42 11.40 13.52
C ASN A 250 -15.34 12.52 14.03
N VAL A 251 -15.31 13.68 13.38
CA VAL A 251 -16.14 14.83 13.78
C VAL A 251 -17.63 14.54 13.57
N GLU A 252 -18.00 13.93 12.47
CA GLU A 252 -19.40 13.68 12.11
C GLU A 252 -19.97 12.39 12.71
N GLY A 253 -19.13 11.34 12.88
CA GLY A 253 -19.60 10.02 13.28
C GLY A 253 -18.87 9.38 14.48
N GLY A 254 -17.84 10.04 14.99
CA GLY A 254 -17.07 9.55 16.12
C GLY A 254 -16.04 8.46 15.78
N LEU A 255 -15.32 8.02 16.80
CA LEU A 255 -14.24 7.03 16.68
C LEU A 255 -14.70 5.68 16.13
N ASP A 256 -15.93 5.26 16.46
CA ASP A 256 -16.50 4.01 15.97
C ASP A 256 -16.60 4.01 14.44
N VAL A 257 -17.09 5.12 13.86
CA VAL A 257 -17.21 5.26 12.40
C VAL A 257 -15.84 5.25 11.73
N VAL A 258 -14.83 5.91 12.32
CA VAL A 258 -13.45 5.84 11.80
C VAL A 258 -12.92 4.42 11.82
N GLY A 259 -13.16 3.69 12.90
CA GLY A 259 -12.72 2.29 13.02
C GLY A 259 -13.42 1.36 12.04
N LEU A 260 -14.72 1.52 11.89
CA LEU A 260 -15.52 0.79 10.91
C LEU A 260 -15.04 1.09 9.48
N TYR A 261 -14.94 2.37 9.10
CA TYR A 261 -14.41 2.78 7.80
C TYR A 261 -13.00 2.21 7.53
N ASN A 262 -12.10 2.32 8.52
CA ASN A 262 -10.74 1.82 8.39
C ASN A 262 -10.69 0.30 8.18
N ALA A 263 -11.51 -0.48 8.90
CA ALA A 263 -11.61 -1.92 8.74
C ALA A 263 -12.14 -2.30 7.34
N GLY A 264 -13.17 -1.62 6.86
CA GLY A 264 -13.71 -1.80 5.52
C GLY A 264 -12.69 -1.45 4.43
N TYR A 265 -12.02 -0.30 4.56
CA TYR A 265 -10.98 0.15 3.65
C TYR A 265 -9.80 -0.84 3.59
N MET A 266 -9.30 -1.30 4.74
CA MET A 266 -8.22 -2.28 4.78
C MET A 266 -8.59 -3.59 4.09
N LEU A 267 -9.79 -4.10 4.34
CA LEU A 267 -10.21 -5.38 3.79
C LEU A 267 -10.42 -5.31 2.27
N THR A 268 -11.04 -4.23 1.79
CA THR A 268 -11.45 -4.12 0.38
C THR A 268 -10.37 -3.49 -0.51
N ILE A 269 -9.68 -2.46 -0.02
CA ILE A 269 -8.72 -1.70 -0.81
C ILE A 269 -7.29 -2.17 -0.56
N THR A 270 -6.88 -2.24 0.73
CA THR A 270 -5.48 -2.50 1.06
C THR A 270 -5.08 -3.95 0.75
N TYR A 271 -5.87 -4.93 1.20
CA TYR A 271 -5.51 -6.33 0.98
C TYR A 271 -5.70 -6.76 -0.49
N ALA A 272 -6.76 -6.30 -1.16
CA ALA A 272 -6.90 -6.52 -2.59
C ALA A 272 -5.77 -5.83 -3.39
N GLY A 273 -5.36 -4.63 -2.98
CA GLY A 273 -4.25 -3.88 -3.57
C GLY A 273 -2.89 -4.58 -3.49
N MET A 274 -2.67 -5.45 -2.50
CA MET A 274 -1.43 -6.22 -2.38
C MET A 274 -1.19 -7.18 -3.57
N VAL A 275 -2.26 -7.65 -4.21
CA VAL A 275 -2.16 -8.47 -5.42
C VAL A 275 -1.55 -7.67 -6.57
N PHE A 276 -1.97 -6.42 -6.74
CA PHE A 276 -1.40 -5.54 -7.75
C PHE A 276 0.08 -5.25 -7.48
N SER A 277 0.46 -4.99 -6.22
CA SER A 277 1.86 -4.74 -5.85
C SER A 277 2.78 -5.92 -6.17
N ALA A 278 2.28 -7.16 -6.07
CA ALA A 278 3.05 -8.33 -6.47
C ALA A 278 3.28 -8.37 -7.99
N MET A 279 2.27 -7.97 -8.78
CA MET A 279 2.37 -7.93 -10.25
C MET A 279 3.27 -6.79 -10.75
N ASP A 280 3.28 -5.66 -10.06
CA ASP A 280 4.05 -4.46 -10.42
C ASP A 280 5.57 -4.69 -10.37
N THR A 281 6.02 -5.63 -9.55
CA THR A 281 7.44 -5.97 -9.39
C THR A 281 8.10 -6.40 -10.72
N ASP A 282 7.35 -7.09 -11.57
CA ASP A 282 7.82 -7.53 -12.91
C ASP A 282 7.40 -6.53 -14.02
N TYR A 283 6.23 -5.90 -13.85
CA TYR A 283 5.66 -5.02 -14.85
C TYR A 283 6.49 -3.73 -15.06
N PHE A 284 6.83 -3.03 -13.99
CA PHE A 284 7.50 -1.73 -14.05
C PHE A 284 8.88 -1.78 -14.75
N PRO A 285 9.78 -2.76 -14.46
CA PRO A 285 11.04 -2.89 -15.19
C PRO A 285 10.85 -3.14 -16.69
N ARG A 286 9.88 -3.98 -17.08
CA ARG A 286 9.58 -4.24 -18.49
C ARG A 286 9.03 -3.01 -19.21
N LEU A 287 8.16 -2.25 -18.55
CA LEU A 287 7.61 -1.01 -19.08
C LEU A 287 8.69 0.05 -19.25
N SER A 288 9.58 0.19 -18.27
CA SER A 288 10.69 1.15 -18.30
C SER A 288 11.71 0.83 -19.40
N ALA A 289 11.99 -0.45 -19.65
CA ALA A 289 12.85 -0.87 -20.74
C ALA A 289 12.27 -0.51 -22.13
N ALA A 290 10.94 -0.40 -22.24
CA ALA A 290 10.23 -0.05 -23.48
C ALA A 290 9.87 1.45 -23.57
N ALA A 291 10.38 2.31 -22.68
CA ALA A 291 9.96 3.69 -22.51
C ALA A 291 9.97 4.54 -23.82
N ASN A 292 10.87 4.23 -24.76
CA ASN A 292 11.02 4.96 -26.02
C ASN A 292 10.18 4.40 -27.17
N ASP A 293 9.56 3.20 -26.99
CA ASP A 293 8.72 2.57 -28.02
C ASP A 293 7.24 2.57 -27.57
N THR A 294 6.46 3.47 -28.13
CA THR A 294 5.03 3.62 -27.84
C THR A 294 4.23 2.34 -28.16
N ARG A 295 4.61 1.60 -29.22
CA ARG A 295 3.92 0.36 -29.58
C ARG A 295 4.21 -0.76 -28.57
N ALA A 296 5.46 -0.87 -28.12
CA ALA A 296 5.84 -1.83 -27.08
C ALA A 296 5.16 -1.48 -25.74
N ILE A 297 5.11 -0.20 -25.35
CA ILE A 297 4.38 0.27 -24.15
C ILE A 297 2.91 -0.15 -24.25
N GLN A 298 2.24 0.10 -25.36
CA GLN A 298 0.84 -0.25 -25.53
C GLN A 298 0.59 -1.75 -25.36
N ILE A 299 1.45 -2.60 -25.95
CA ILE A 299 1.35 -4.05 -25.84
C ILE A 299 1.58 -4.50 -24.38
N ILE A 300 2.63 -3.98 -23.73
CA ILE A 300 2.99 -4.36 -22.35
C ILE A 300 1.89 -3.93 -21.38
N ALA A 301 1.40 -2.69 -21.49
CA ALA A 301 0.35 -2.17 -20.63
C ALA A 301 -0.97 -2.96 -20.80
N ASN A 302 -1.42 -3.19 -22.02
CA ASN A 302 -2.64 -3.96 -22.27
C ASN A 302 -2.56 -5.40 -21.77
N ARG A 303 -1.41 -6.06 -21.92
CA ARG A 303 -1.19 -7.41 -21.37
C ARG A 303 -1.24 -7.41 -19.85
N GLN A 304 -0.65 -6.40 -19.21
CA GLN A 304 -0.69 -6.27 -17.76
C GLN A 304 -2.13 -6.06 -17.26
N ILE A 305 -2.88 -5.13 -17.88
CA ILE A 305 -4.28 -4.86 -17.54
C ILE A 305 -5.14 -6.12 -17.69
N GLU A 306 -5.00 -6.81 -18.81
CA GLU A 306 -5.75 -8.04 -19.07
C GLU A 306 -5.46 -9.11 -18.01
N MET A 307 -4.19 -9.35 -17.70
CA MET A 307 -3.80 -10.31 -16.67
C MET A 307 -4.28 -9.90 -15.29
N SER A 308 -4.24 -8.60 -14.96
CA SER A 308 -4.78 -8.07 -13.71
C SER A 308 -6.28 -8.33 -13.60
N LEU A 309 -7.06 -8.03 -14.65
CA LEU A 309 -8.50 -8.30 -14.67
C LEU A 309 -8.80 -9.80 -14.53
N LEU A 310 -8.11 -10.65 -15.28
CA LEU A 310 -8.34 -12.10 -15.25
C LEU A 310 -8.01 -12.74 -13.90
N LEU A 311 -6.96 -12.26 -13.21
CA LEU A 311 -6.58 -12.81 -11.91
C LEU A 311 -7.41 -12.25 -10.76
N VAL A 312 -7.66 -10.94 -10.78
CA VAL A 312 -8.25 -10.24 -9.64
C VAL A 312 -9.78 -10.33 -9.66
N SER A 313 -10.43 -10.33 -10.83
CA SER A 313 -11.90 -10.31 -10.91
C SER A 313 -12.60 -11.48 -10.21
N PRO A 314 -12.18 -12.75 -10.34
CA PRO A 314 -12.79 -13.84 -9.57
C PRO A 314 -12.59 -13.68 -8.06
N MET A 315 -11.43 -13.17 -7.64
CA MET A 315 -11.16 -12.89 -6.22
C MET A 315 -12.05 -11.77 -5.68
N LEU A 316 -12.29 -10.71 -6.47
CA LEU A 316 -13.17 -9.60 -6.09
C LEU A 316 -14.63 -10.08 -6.01
N ALA A 317 -15.10 -10.86 -6.98
CA ALA A 317 -16.44 -11.44 -6.94
C ALA A 317 -16.61 -12.35 -5.70
N ALA A 318 -15.61 -13.18 -5.40
CA ALA A 318 -15.62 -14.00 -4.19
C ALA A 318 -15.60 -13.13 -2.91
N LEU A 319 -14.81 -12.04 -2.88
CA LEU A 319 -14.76 -11.13 -1.74
C LEU A 319 -16.12 -10.47 -1.49
N ILE A 320 -16.82 -10.02 -2.53
CA ILE A 320 -18.16 -9.42 -2.41
C ILE A 320 -19.13 -10.39 -1.72
N VAL A 321 -19.14 -11.65 -2.16
CA VAL A 321 -20.06 -12.68 -1.64
C VAL A 321 -19.66 -13.14 -0.24
N LEU A 322 -18.35 -13.32 0.00
CA LEU A 322 -17.83 -13.87 1.25
C LEU A 322 -17.65 -12.82 2.35
N LEU A 323 -17.78 -11.51 2.05
CA LEU A 323 -17.57 -10.45 3.01
C LEU A 323 -18.40 -10.62 4.30
N PRO A 324 -19.68 -11.03 4.27
CA PRO A 324 -20.47 -11.30 5.47
C PRO A 324 -19.89 -12.40 6.37
N ILE A 325 -19.11 -13.32 5.82
CA ILE A 325 -18.42 -14.38 6.56
C ILE A 325 -17.03 -13.94 6.99
N ILE A 326 -16.26 -13.38 6.05
CA ILE A 326 -14.85 -13.00 6.25
C ILE A 326 -14.75 -11.91 7.30
N LEU A 327 -15.64 -10.92 7.30
CA LEU A 327 -15.54 -9.76 8.15
C LEU A 327 -15.72 -10.10 9.65
N PRO A 328 -16.79 -10.83 10.08
CA PRO A 328 -16.89 -11.28 11.47
C PRO A 328 -15.78 -12.27 11.86
N LEU A 329 -15.26 -13.04 10.90
CA LEU A 329 -14.15 -13.96 11.13
C LEU A 329 -12.84 -13.20 11.40
N LEU A 330 -12.55 -12.15 10.65
CA LEU A 330 -11.29 -11.37 10.74
C LEU A 330 -11.34 -10.27 11.79
N TYR A 331 -12.52 -9.74 12.09
CA TYR A 331 -12.70 -8.68 13.10
C TYR A 331 -13.61 -9.20 14.24
N SER A 332 -14.80 -8.65 14.37
CA SER A 332 -15.83 -9.11 15.30
C SER A 332 -17.22 -8.79 14.72
N ARG A 333 -18.27 -9.30 15.36
CA ARG A 333 -19.67 -9.05 14.92
C ARG A 333 -20.03 -7.55 14.97
N CYS A 334 -19.38 -6.76 15.83
CA CYS A 334 -19.60 -5.31 15.90
C CYS A 334 -19.21 -4.57 14.60
N PHE A 335 -18.41 -5.21 13.72
CA PHE A 335 -18.03 -4.64 12.43
C PHE A 335 -18.98 -5.02 11.29
N ALA A 336 -20.06 -5.78 11.55
CA ALA A 336 -20.98 -6.23 10.49
C ALA A 336 -21.64 -5.07 9.73
N GLU A 337 -21.76 -3.89 10.34
CA GLU A 337 -22.33 -2.69 9.74
C GLU A 337 -21.60 -2.21 8.48
N ILE A 338 -20.31 -2.54 8.34
CA ILE A 338 -19.52 -2.14 7.18
C ILE A 338 -19.64 -3.10 5.98
N ILE A 339 -20.37 -4.19 6.10
CA ILE A 339 -20.53 -5.17 5.00
C ILE A 339 -21.05 -4.50 3.73
N PRO A 340 -22.14 -3.71 3.75
CA PRO A 340 -22.64 -3.03 2.54
C PRO A 340 -21.65 -2.02 1.96
N MET A 341 -20.93 -1.28 2.81
CA MET A 341 -19.85 -0.39 2.39
C MET A 341 -18.75 -1.17 1.66
N GLY A 342 -18.27 -2.25 2.28
CA GLY A 342 -17.21 -3.07 1.73
C GLY A 342 -17.59 -3.70 0.40
N GLN A 343 -18.80 -4.26 0.29
CA GLN A 343 -19.27 -4.89 -0.93
C GLN A 343 -19.27 -3.95 -2.13
N ILE A 344 -19.68 -2.68 -1.94
CA ILE A 344 -19.64 -1.69 -3.03
C ILE A 344 -18.22 -1.16 -3.26
N ALA A 345 -17.42 -0.96 -2.20
CA ALA A 345 -16.05 -0.48 -2.33
C ALA A 345 -15.15 -1.44 -3.12
N VAL A 346 -15.43 -2.74 -3.12
CA VAL A 346 -14.68 -3.74 -3.91
C VAL A 346 -14.68 -3.41 -5.40
N PHE A 347 -15.75 -2.77 -5.93
CA PHE A 347 -15.80 -2.38 -7.35
C PHE A 347 -14.70 -1.39 -7.74
N SER A 348 -14.23 -0.57 -6.81
CA SER A 348 -13.09 0.33 -7.04
C SER A 348 -11.85 -0.42 -7.54
N MET A 349 -11.66 -1.68 -7.11
CA MET A 349 -10.51 -2.50 -7.48
C MET A 349 -10.57 -3.01 -8.92
N TYR A 350 -11.78 -3.20 -9.50
CA TYR A 350 -11.92 -3.47 -10.93
C TYR A 350 -11.38 -2.30 -11.78
N PHE A 351 -11.68 -1.06 -11.37
CA PHE A 351 -11.19 0.12 -12.04
C PHE A 351 -9.69 0.34 -11.80
N LYS A 352 -9.22 0.11 -10.59
CA LYS A 352 -7.80 0.20 -10.23
C LYS A 352 -6.94 -0.80 -11.01
N ALA A 353 -7.44 -1.98 -11.33
CA ALA A 353 -6.75 -2.96 -12.16
C ALA A 353 -6.34 -2.40 -13.54
N VAL A 354 -7.09 -1.43 -14.05
CA VAL A 354 -6.81 -0.75 -15.32
C VAL A 354 -5.94 0.49 -15.11
N THR A 355 -6.32 1.36 -14.18
CA THR A 355 -5.67 2.66 -13.98
C THR A 355 -4.21 2.53 -13.56
N LEU A 356 -3.91 1.64 -12.62
CA LEU A 356 -2.57 1.46 -12.07
C LEU A 356 -1.53 1.18 -13.17
N SER A 357 -1.88 0.29 -14.12
CA SER A 357 -0.98 -0.04 -15.22
C SER A 357 -0.75 1.13 -16.18
N LEU A 358 -1.74 1.99 -16.39
CA LEU A 358 -1.62 3.16 -17.24
C LEU A 358 -0.85 4.30 -16.56
N GLU A 359 -1.06 4.50 -15.26
CA GLU A 359 -0.37 5.52 -14.45
C GLU A 359 1.16 5.29 -14.42
N TYR A 360 1.60 4.03 -14.38
CA TYR A 360 3.01 3.67 -14.43
C TYR A 360 3.72 4.05 -15.75
N ILE A 361 2.98 4.31 -16.83
CA ILE A 361 3.56 4.82 -18.09
C ILE A 361 4.23 6.18 -17.86
N ASN A 362 3.65 7.03 -17.01
CA ASN A 362 4.25 8.32 -16.64
C ASN A 362 5.62 8.13 -15.98
N LEU A 363 5.69 7.23 -15.03
CA LEU A 363 6.93 6.93 -14.30
C LEU A 363 7.98 6.30 -15.22
N ALA A 364 7.59 5.36 -16.08
CA ALA A 364 8.48 4.71 -17.02
C ALA A 364 9.07 5.69 -18.04
N LYS A 365 8.30 6.70 -18.46
CA LYS A 365 8.75 7.77 -19.36
C LYS A 365 9.48 8.93 -18.65
N GLY A 366 9.64 8.87 -17.32
CA GLY A 366 10.28 9.92 -16.54
C GLY A 366 9.42 11.17 -16.32
N ASN A 367 8.12 11.12 -16.62
CA ASN A 367 7.18 12.23 -16.48
C ASN A 367 6.60 12.28 -15.05
N SER A 368 7.47 12.41 -14.05
CA SER A 368 7.08 12.41 -12.63
C SER A 368 6.13 13.54 -12.24
N LYS A 369 6.18 14.68 -12.95
CA LYS A 369 5.25 15.81 -12.72
C LYS A 369 3.80 15.45 -13.05
N ASP A 370 3.59 14.77 -14.16
CA ASP A 370 2.26 14.38 -14.59
C ASP A 370 1.70 13.26 -13.70
N TYR A 371 2.55 12.31 -13.32
CA TYR A 371 2.19 11.30 -12.32
C TYR A 371 1.72 11.98 -11.02
N LEU A 372 2.50 12.90 -10.49
CA LEU A 372 2.16 13.66 -9.28
C LEU A 372 0.84 14.42 -9.43
N MET A 373 0.61 15.05 -10.59
CA MET A 373 -0.62 15.81 -10.83
C MET A 373 -1.86 14.90 -10.83
N LEU A 374 -1.78 13.73 -11.45
CA LEU A 374 -2.86 12.74 -11.46
C LEU A 374 -3.15 12.22 -10.05
N GLU A 375 -2.10 11.91 -9.26
CA GLU A 375 -2.23 11.48 -7.86
C GLU A 375 -2.90 12.57 -7.01
N ILE A 376 -2.47 13.83 -7.11
CA ILE A 376 -3.07 14.94 -6.36
C ILE A 376 -4.55 15.09 -6.70
N VAL A 377 -4.90 15.06 -8.00
CA VAL A 377 -6.30 15.16 -8.44
C VAL A 377 -7.12 14.01 -7.86
N TYR A 378 -6.58 12.79 -7.90
CA TYR A 378 -7.25 11.62 -7.33
C TYR A 378 -7.44 11.77 -5.81
N ASP A 379 -6.41 12.14 -5.05
CA ASP A 379 -6.45 12.30 -3.60
C ASP A 379 -7.48 13.35 -3.15
N VAL A 380 -7.54 14.48 -3.87
CA VAL A 380 -8.55 15.53 -3.61
C VAL A 380 -9.96 15.01 -3.93
N LEU A 381 -10.14 14.33 -5.06
CA LEU A 381 -11.43 13.77 -5.43
C LEU A 381 -11.91 12.74 -4.41
N VAL A 382 -11.03 11.84 -3.94
CA VAL A 382 -11.38 10.83 -2.92
C VAL A 382 -11.87 11.52 -1.64
N ALA A 383 -11.14 12.54 -1.14
CA ALA A 383 -11.53 13.26 0.06
C ALA A 383 -12.91 13.92 -0.11
N VAL A 384 -13.13 14.63 -1.20
CA VAL A 384 -14.39 15.30 -1.50
C VAL A 384 -15.55 14.30 -1.59
N PHE A 385 -15.37 13.23 -2.38
CA PHE A 385 -16.42 12.22 -2.59
C PHE A 385 -16.76 11.47 -1.30
N ILE A 386 -15.77 11.14 -0.46
CA ILE A 386 -16.04 10.46 0.82
C ILE A 386 -16.79 11.39 1.78
N VAL A 387 -16.41 12.67 1.88
CA VAL A 387 -17.10 13.66 2.70
C VAL A 387 -18.58 13.78 2.29
N TYR A 388 -18.85 13.97 1.01
CA TYR A 388 -20.23 14.07 0.51
C TYR A 388 -20.97 12.73 0.62
N GLY A 389 -20.32 11.62 0.27
CA GLY A 389 -20.91 10.29 0.33
C GLY A 389 -21.33 9.91 1.75
N TYR A 390 -20.47 10.19 2.73
CA TYR A 390 -20.81 9.95 4.15
C TYR A 390 -21.98 10.81 4.63
N ARG A 391 -21.98 12.11 4.29
CA ARG A 391 -23.10 13.01 4.67
C ARG A 391 -24.43 12.59 4.09
N MET A 392 -24.45 12.07 2.88
CA MET A 392 -25.69 11.68 2.21
C MET A 392 -26.19 10.28 2.60
N LEU A 393 -25.29 9.32 2.78
CA LEU A 393 -25.62 7.89 2.85
C LEU A 393 -24.85 7.14 3.96
N GLY A 394 -24.21 7.86 4.89
CA GLY A 394 -23.44 7.28 5.97
C GLY A 394 -22.27 6.42 5.49
N LEU A 395 -21.93 5.37 6.22
CA LEU A 395 -20.82 4.46 5.88
C LEU A 395 -20.98 3.82 4.50
N TRP A 396 -22.18 3.44 4.08
CA TRP A 396 -22.41 2.90 2.75
C TRP A 396 -21.99 3.88 1.64
N GLY A 397 -22.28 5.18 1.87
CA GLY A 397 -21.91 6.26 0.97
C GLY A 397 -20.39 6.40 0.78
N THR A 398 -19.58 6.05 1.77
CA THR A 398 -18.11 6.07 1.63
C THR A 398 -17.62 4.97 0.67
N GLY A 399 -18.25 3.80 0.69
CA GLY A 399 -17.97 2.72 -0.26
C GLY A 399 -18.34 3.10 -1.70
N LEU A 400 -19.51 3.73 -1.87
CA LEU A 400 -19.95 4.25 -3.17
C LEU A 400 -19.00 5.35 -3.66
N ALA A 401 -18.60 6.26 -2.77
CA ALA A 401 -17.66 7.33 -3.07
C ALA A 401 -16.31 6.78 -3.58
N LEU A 402 -15.75 5.77 -2.93
CA LEU A 402 -14.54 5.10 -3.38
C LEU A 402 -14.70 4.51 -4.79
N THR A 403 -15.82 3.85 -5.05
CA THR A 403 -16.11 3.25 -6.36
C THR A 403 -16.24 4.31 -7.45
N LEU A 404 -17.01 5.36 -7.21
CA LEU A 404 -17.21 6.45 -8.16
C LEU A 404 -15.91 7.21 -8.42
N CYS A 405 -15.11 7.46 -7.38
CA CYS A 405 -13.84 8.14 -7.51
C CYS A 405 -12.86 7.34 -8.39
N HIS A 406 -12.74 6.02 -8.20
CA HIS A 406 -11.90 5.18 -9.06
C HIS A 406 -12.45 5.09 -10.49
N LEU A 407 -13.77 5.11 -10.68
CA LEU A 407 -14.38 5.18 -12.02
C LEU A 407 -14.02 6.49 -12.72
N LEU A 408 -14.11 7.62 -12.02
CA LEU A 408 -13.71 8.92 -12.55
C LEU A 408 -12.20 8.97 -12.86
N ASN A 409 -11.38 8.46 -11.95
CA ASN A 409 -9.94 8.33 -12.17
C ASN A 409 -9.64 7.47 -13.41
N LEU A 410 -10.36 6.37 -13.61
CA LEU A 410 -10.24 5.55 -14.81
C LEU A 410 -10.50 6.38 -16.09
N ILE A 411 -11.57 7.16 -16.10
CA ILE A 411 -11.91 8.01 -17.25
C ILE A 411 -10.79 9.04 -17.52
N VAL A 412 -10.32 9.73 -16.46
CA VAL A 412 -9.24 10.72 -16.56
C VAL A 412 -7.96 10.09 -17.09
N VAL A 413 -7.55 8.96 -16.54
CA VAL A 413 -6.31 8.26 -16.91
C VAL A 413 -6.39 7.70 -18.33
N LEU A 414 -7.55 7.19 -18.76
CA LEU A 414 -7.76 6.73 -20.14
C LEU A 414 -7.65 7.88 -21.14
N ILE A 415 -8.31 9.00 -20.88
CA ILE A 415 -8.24 10.19 -21.75
C ILE A 415 -6.80 10.70 -21.81
N TYR A 416 -6.15 10.83 -20.64
CA TYR A 416 -4.79 11.30 -20.54
C TYR A 416 -3.80 10.40 -21.31
N SER A 417 -3.88 9.07 -21.09
CA SER A 417 -3.00 8.10 -21.75
C SER A 417 -3.20 8.08 -23.28
N ARG A 418 -4.44 8.26 -23.73
CA ARG A 418 -4.75 8.34 -25.17
C ARG A 418 -4.21 9.62 -25.80
N VAL A 419 -4.43 10.76 -25.17
CA VAL A 419 -4.03 12.08 -25.71
C VAL A 419 -2.52 12.23 -25.70
N LYS A 420 -1.88 11.89 -24.59
CA LYS A 420 -0.44 12.15 -24.41
C LYS A 420 0.45 11.07 -24.98
N TYR A 421 0.08 9.80 -24.83
CA TYR A 421 0.92 8.66 -25.18
C TYR A 421 0.39 7.85 -26.35
N ASN A 422 -0.79 8.19 -26.89
CA ASN A 422 -1.48 7.43 -27.92
C ASN A 422 -1.68 5.95 -27.55
N VAL A 423 -1.89 5.69 -26.24
CA VAL A 423 -2.16 4.36 -25.69
C VAL A 423 -3.66 4.18 -25.53
N SER A 424 -4.20 3.12 -26.10
CA SER A 424 -5.62 2.74 -26.04
C SER A 424 -5.79 1.31 -25.52
N LEU A 425 -6.96 1.02 -24.97
CA LEU A 425 -7.29 -0.32 -24.52
C LEU A 425 -7.49 -1.25 -25.73
N SER A 426 -6.93 -2.47 -25.62
CA SER A 426 -7.11 -3.52 -26.62
C SER A 426 -8.50 -4.12 -26.55
N LYS A 427 -8.93 -4.78 -27.64
CA LYS A 427 -10.19 -5.53 -27.66
C LYS A 427 -10.24 -6.62 -26.59
N ASP A 428 -9.11 -7.28 -26.30
CA ASP A 428 -9.02 -8.33 -25.28
C ASP A 428 -9.27 -7.76 -23.88
N VAL A 429 -8.73 -6.58 -23.56
CA VAL A 429 -8.98 -5.88 -22.28
C VAL A 429 -10.45 -5.49 -22.16
N LEU A 430 -11.02 -4.89 -23.21
CA LEU A 430 -12.43 -4.50 -23.23
C LEU A 430 -13.37 -5.71 -23.08
N THR A 431 -13.05 -6.82 -23.75
CA THR A 431 -13.82 -8.06 -23.62
C THR A 431 -13.73 -8.64 -22.20
N SER A 432 -12.52 -8.67 -21.61
CA SER A 432 -12.34 -9.14 -20.23
C SER A 432 -13.10 -8.26 -19.24
N ALA A 433 -13.05 -6.93 -19.38
CA ALA A 433 -13.80 -6.00 -18.55
C ALA A 433 -15.33 -6.18 -18.74
N ALA A 434 -15.80 -6.32 -19.99
CA ALA A 434 -17.22 -6.52 -20.31
C ALA A 434 -17.79 -7.85 -19.81
N ILE A 435 -16.96 -8.84 -19.54
CA ILE A 435 -17.37 -10.11 -18.95
C ILE A 435 -17.33 -10.03 -17.39
N HIS A 436 -16.21 -9.57 -16.84
CA HIS A 436 -15.98 -9.67 -15.42
C HIS A 436 -16.69 -8.60 -14.59
N LEU A 437 -16.89 -7.38 -15.12
CA LEU A 437 -17.62 -6.34 -14.39
C LEU A 437 -19.11 -6.70 -14.20
N PRO A 438 -19.85 -7.17 -15.22
CA PRO A 438 -21.21 -7.70 -15.03
C PRO A 438 -21.27 -8.90 -14.07
N LEU A 439 -20.29 -9.82 -14.11
CA LEU A 439 -20.24 -10.92 -13.14
C LEU A 439 -20.05 -10.41 -11.71
N GLY A 440 -19.23 -9.37 -11.50
CA GLY A 440 -19.14 -8.69 -10.22
C GLY A 440 -20.46 -8.05 -9.78
N ILE A 441 -21.18 -7.41 -10.70
CA ILE A 441 -22.51 -6.83 -10.44
C ILE A 441 -23.52 -7.92 -10.08
N ILE A 442 -23.51 -9.04 -10.79
CA ILE A 442 -24.37 -10.19 -10.48
C ILE A 442 -24.01 -10.74 -9.09
N ALA A 443 -22.72 -10.92 -8.79
CA ALA A 443 -22.27 -11.35 -7.45
C ALA A 443 -22.78 -10.41 -6.35
N TYR A 444 -22.74 -9.10 -6.58
CA TYR A 444 -23.32 -8.11 -5.66
C TYR A 444 -24.85 -8.22 -5.58
N ALA A 445 -25.54 -8.38 -6.71
CA ALA A 445 -26.99 -8.54 -6.74
C ALA A 445 -27.47 -9.79 -5.98
N THR A 446 -26.70 -10.88 -6.00
CA THR A 446 -27.04 -12.09 -5.22
C THR A 446 -27.07 -11.83 -3.71
N THR A 447 -26.35 -10.84 -3.20
CA THR A 447 -26.32 -10.51 -1.76
C THR A 447 -27.64 -9.95 -1.24
N PHE A 448 -28.52 -9.48 -2.11
CA PHE A 448 -29.88 -9.00 -1.74
C PHE A 448 -30.93 -10.11 -1.69
N ILE A 449 -30.58 -11.34 -2.11
CA ILE A 449 -31.53 -12.49 -2.10
C ILE A 449 -31.67 -13.01 -0.68
N GLN A 450 -32.88 -12.95 -0.15
CA GLN A 450 -33.18 -13.37 1.23
C GLN A 450 -33.17 -14.90 1.42
N ASN A 451 -33.49 -15.66 0.37
CA ASN A 451 -33.49 -17.11 0.45
C ASN A 451 -32.05 -17.64 0.50
N PHE A 452 -31.69 -18.25 1.61
CA PHE A 452 -30.33 -18.75 1.88
C PHE A 452 -29.80 -19.69 0.78
N TRP A 453 -30.57 -20.65 0.34
CA TRP A 453 -30.14 -21.63 -0.66
C TRP A 453 -29.94 -20.97 -2.04
N ILE A 454 -30.87 -20.12 -2.45
CA ILE A 454 -30.80 -19.44 -3.74
C ILE A 454 -29.61 -18.46 -3.73
N HIS A 455 -29.43 -17.69 -2.65
CA HIS A 455 -28.30 -16.78 -2.47
C HIS A 455 -26.98 -17.51 -2.66
N TRP A 456 -26.72 -18.56 -1.89
CA TRP A 456 -25.44 -19.26 -1.93
C TRP A 456 -25.21 -19.99 -3.24
N THR A 457 -26.23 -20.63 -3.80
CA THR A 457 -26.11 -21.34 -5.08
C THR A 457 -25.74 -20.37 -6.21
N LEU A 458 -26.47 -19.27 -6.37
CA LEU A 458 -26.18 -18.27 -7.41
C LEU A 458 -24.83 -17.59 -7.20
N SER A 459 -24.47 -17.29 -5.98
CA SER A 459 -23.19 -16.69 -5.63
C SER A 459 -22.03 -17.60 -6.01
N ILE A 460 -22.08 -18.87 -5.61
CA ILE A 460 -21.04 -19.86 -5.95
C ILE A 460 -20.95 -20.06 -7.46
N ILE A 461 -22.08 -20.18 -8.16
CA ILE A 461 -22.10 -20.31 -9.62
C ILE A 461 -21.43 -19.08 -10.25
N THR A 462 -21.78 -17.87 -9.83
CA THR A 462 -21.23 -16.63 -10.40
C THR A 462 -19.70 -16.54 -10.22
N VAL A 463 -19.21 -16.86 -9.03
CA VAL A 463 -17.77 -16.88 -8.73
C VAL A 463 -17.08 -17.99 -9.54
N ALA A 464 -17.67 -19.19 -9.60
CA ALA A 464 -17.13 -20.32 -10.36
C ALA A 464 -17.06 -20.01 -11.86
N VAL A 465 -18.10 -19.39 -12.44
CA VAL A 465 -18.14 -18.95 -13.83
C VAL A 465 -17.04 -17.91 -14.09
N SER A 466 -16.89 -16.90 -13.23
CA SER A 466 -15.81 -15.90 -13.34
C SER A 466 -14.43 -16.56 -13.31
N ALA A 467 -14.20 -17.49 -12.38
CA ALA A 467 -12.95 -18.23 -12.27
C ALA A 467 -12.70 -19.14 -13.48
N ALA A 468 -13.72 -19.86 -13.94
CA ALA A 468 -13.61 -20.74 -15.09
C ALA A 468 -13.29 -19.99 -16.38
N ILE A 469 -13.92 -18.83 -16.63
CA ILE A 469 -13.63 -17.96 -17.78
C ILE A 469 -12.20 -17.44 -17.69
N SER A 470 -11.77 -16.94 -16.53
CA SER A 470 -10.40 -16.47 -16.31
C SER A 470 -9.38 -17.58 -16.58
N LEU A 471 -9.56 -18.74 -15.99
CA LEU A 471 -8.66 -19.88 -16.18
C LEU A 471 -8.65 -20.36 -17.64
N TYR A 472 -9.81 -20.40 -18.30
CA TYR A 472 -9.90 -20.75 -19.72
C TYR A 472 -9.09 -19.77 -20.59
N ILE A 473 -9.26 -18.47 -20.39
CA ILE A 473 -8.53 -17.46 -21.16
C ILE A 473 -7.02 -17.54 -20.89
N ILE A 474 -6.62 -17.69 -19.64
CA ILE A 474 -5.19 -17.79 -19.26
C ILE A 474 -4.56 -19.04 -19.86
N ILE A 475 -5.17 -20.21 -19.69
CA ILE A 475 -4.59 -21.48 -20.09
C ILE A 475 -4.60 -21.65 -21.61
N TYR A 476 -5.72 -21.40 -22.28
CA TYR A 476 -5.89 -21.73 -23.70
C TYR A 476 -5.50 -20.62 -24.65
N LYS A 477 -5.66 -19.33 -24.24
CA LYS A 477 -5.40 -18.20 -25.15
C LYS A 477 -4.09 -17.50 -24.89
N LYS A 478 -3.57 -17.48 -23.65
CA LYS A 478 -2.46 -16.58 -23.25
C LYS A 478 -1.19 -17.29 -22.80
N THR A 479 -1.23 -18.56 -22.46
CA THR A 479 -0.03 -19.29 -22.03
C THR A 479 0.25 -20.49 -22.93
N SER A 480 1.53 -20.73 -23.22
CA SER A 480 2.00 -21.98 -23.83
C SER A 480 1.98 -23.17 -22.85
N VAL A 481 1.37 -23.01 -21.68
CA VAL A 481 1.30 -24.05 -20.66
C VAL A 481 0.52 -25.25 -21.20
N TRP A 482 -0.56 -24.99 -21.96
CA TRP A 482 -1.35 -26.05 -22.56
C TRP A 482 -0.52 -26.85 -23.57
N ASP A 483 0.28 -26.20 -24.40
CA ASP A 483 1.18 -26.88 -25.34
C ASP A 483 2.25 -27.70 -24.60
N LYS A 484 2.76 -27.21 -23.46
CA LYS A 484 3.67 -27.95 -22.59
C LYS A 484 3.00 -29.15 -21.90
N ILE A 485 1.75 -29.00 -21.43
CA ILE A 485 0.97 -30.08 -20.83
C ILE A 485 0.63 -31.12 -21.90
N LYS A 486 0.14 -30.69 -23.07
CA LYS A 486 -0.19 -31.56 -24.19
C LYS A 486 1.04 -32.34 -24.68
N ASN A 487 2.19 -31.67 -24.82
CA ASN A 487 3.45 -32.31 -25.19
C ASN A 487 4.02 -33.23 -24.10
N LYS A 488 3.65 -33.04 -22.84
CA LYS A 488 4.05 -33.94 -21.76
C LYS A 488 3.14 -35.18 -21.67
N ILE A 489 1.86 -35.03 -21.98
CA ILE A 489 0.90 -36.15 -22.05
C ILE A 489 1.19 -37.00 -23.28
N SER A 490 1.43 -36.40 -24.47
CA SER A 490 1.73 -37.12 -25.71
C SER A 490 3.13 -37.74 -25.74
N ARG A 491 3.98 -37.56 -24.74
CA ARG A 491 5.26 -38.26 -24.57
C ARG A 491 5.17 -39.46 -23.63
N HIS A 492 4.01 -39.68 -23.03
CA HIS A 492 3.70 -40.82 -22.15
C HIS A 492 2.76 -41.85 -22.80
N ASP A 493 2.24 -41.54 -24.01
CA ASP A 493 1.64 -42.50 -24.96
C ASP A 493 2.69 -42.86 -26.03
#